data_569fcb65a3172c465da5cde0a639f46d
#
_entry.id   569fcb65a3172c465da5cde0a639f46d
#
_cell.length_a   1.000
_cell.length_b   1.000
_cell.length_c   1.000
_cell.angle_alpha   90.00
_cell.angle_beta   90.00
_cell.angle_gamma   90.00
#
_symmetry.space_group_name_H-M   'P 1'
#
loop_
_entity.id
_entity.type
_entity.pdbx_description
1 polymer ?
#
loop_
_entity_poly.entity_id
_entity_poly.type
_entity_poly.pdbx_seq_one_letter_code
_entity_poly.pdbx_strand_id
1 'polypeptide(L)'
;PMTIRKTGEKKKVSLFKRRRLADLAEEWESLLSAGIPVTETLDILGGGRSGKEKILLGEIKATIEAGHSIAESFAGSRAFPPFFTALLQVGELSGTIPEQLRLAAACYRKEEEFIAGMKSALSYPVFVLFFSFLVFALILTVILPSFAALFDALDIPLPAVTRAALALGLFLQEKGFYFLVELLLGAVGGVVWLRSERGKRSTDAFLFRFPFIRRLYLIRVTLALSALLKSGKTLSDALADIADITDNGAVKEELLKIKKDIERGGDFAQSMERSFGDTALARMIHVGMESGRLPLFLERSARLMTEETKRKLTGFRKILEPSLLLFVGLVTAAIIFSVLLPVFSAVGTHVGV
;
A
#
# COMPACT_ATOMS: atom_id res chain seq x y z
N PRO A 1 -1.43 -42.66 21.67
CA PRO A 1 -1.80 -41.28 21.74
C PRO A 1 -0.63 -40.44 21.24
N MET A 2 -0.72 -40.04 19.97
CA MET A 2 0.32 -39.23 19.31
C MET A 2 -0.04 -37.77 19.49
N THR A 3 0.72 -37.10 20.33
CA THR A 3 0.56 -35.69 20.65
C THR A 3 1.03 -34.86 19.47
N ILE A 4 0.12 -34.28 18.71
CA ILE A 4 0.43 -33.32 17.63
C ILE A 4 0.95 -32.05 18.29
N ARG A 5 2.25 -31.86 18.23
CA ARG A 5 2.95 -30.63 18.61
C ARG A 5 2.46 -29.51 17.67
N LYS A 6 1.70 -28.55 18.19
CA LYS A 6 1.42 -27.28 17.54
C LYS A 6 2.75 -26.54 17.35
N THR A 7 3.36 -26.72 16.19
CA THR A 7 4.55 -25.96 15.78
C THR A 7 4.07 -24.55 15.44
N GLY A 8 4.63 -23.57 16.16
CA GLY A 8 4.27 -22.16 16.04
C GLY A 8 4.31 -21.69 14.55
N GLU A 9 3.29 -20.94 14.17
CA GLU A 9 3.18 -20.27 12.88
C GLU A 9 4.38 -19.34 12.66
N LYS A 10 5.43 -19.87 12.02
CA LYS A 10 6.52 -19.04 11.50
C LYS A 10 5.96 -18.15 10.39
N LYS A 11 6.06 -16.86 10.59
CA LYS A 11 5.69 -15.76 9.71
C LYS A 11 5.98 -16.07 8.24
N LYS A 12 4.95 -16.10 7.39
CA LYS A 12 5.06 -16.19 5.94
C LYS A 12 5.79 -14.93 5.43
N VAL A 13 7.06 -15.02 5.15
CA VAL A 13 7.82 -13.95 4.48
C VAL A 13 7.79 -14.27 3.00
N SER A 14 6.97 -13.57 2.22
CA SER A 14 7.05 -13.65 0.76
C SER A 14 8.45 -13.23 0.31
N LEU A 15 9.17 -14.14 -0.33
CA LEU A 15 10.52 -13.90 -0.84
C LEU A 15 10.50 -12.93 -2.03
N PHE A 16 9.39 -12.89 -2.75
CA PHE A 16 9.22 -12.10 -3.95
C PHE A 16 8.55 -10.76 -3.67
N LYS A 17 9.17 -9.67 -4.14
CA LYS A 17 8.51 -8.36 -4.25
C LYS A 17 7.43 -8.44 -5.34
N ARG A 18 6.36 -7.63 -5.23
CA ARG A 18 5.22 -7.60 -6.18
C ARG A 18 5.62 -7.53 -7.65
N ARG A 19 6.60 -6.69 -7.98
CA ARG A 19 7.15 -6.59 -9.33
C ARG A 19 7.69 -7.92 -9.83
N ARG A 20 8.53 -8.58 -9.03
CA ARG A 20 9.11 -9.88 -9.39
C ARG A 20 8.05 -10.98 -9.52
N LEU A 21 6.96 -10.91 -8.74
CA LEU A 21 5.83 -11.83 -8.89
C LEU A 21 5.09 -11.60 -10.21
N ALA A 22 4.89 -10.33 -10.60
CA ALA A 22 4.29 -10.00 -11.89
C ALA A 22 5.17 -10.49 -13.03
N ASP A 23 6.47 -10.17 -13.00
CA ASP A 23 7.43 -10.59 -14.03
C ASP A 23 7.52 -12.13 -14.12
N LEU A 24 7.58 -12.84 -12.99
CA LEU A 24 7.59 -14.29 -12.95
C LEU A 24 6.31 -14.89 -13.57
N ALA A 25 5.15 -14.33 -13.23
CA ALA A 25 3.87 -14.82 -13.74
C ALA A 25 3.72 -14.58 -15.24
N GLU A 26 4.18 -13.42 -15.76
CA GLU A 26 4.18 -13.09 -17.20
C GLU A 26 5.13 -14.00 -17.99
N GLU A 27 6.36 -14.20 -17.50
CA GLU A 27 7.34 -15.08 -18.12
C GLU A 27 6.83 -16.52 -18.14
N TRP A 28 6.30 -17.01 -17.04
CA TRP A 28 5.78 -18.36 -16.92
C TRP A 28 4.53 -18.59 -17.79
N GLU A 29 3.61 -17.63 -17.81
CA GLU A 29 2.44 -17.66 -18.70
C GLU A 29 2.86 -17.79 -20.16
N SER A 30 3.85 -16.98 -20.58
CA SER A 30 4.33 -16.97 -21.96
C SER A 30 4.94 -18.32 -22.37
N LEU A 31 5.72 -18.94 -21.49
CA LEU A 31 6.34 -20.25 -21.73
C LEU A 31 5.28 -21.36 -21.82
N LEU A 32 4.32 -21.39 -20.89
CA LEU A 32 3.23 -22.39 -20.90
C LEU A 32 2.32 -22.20 -22.09
N SER A 33 2.02 -20.97 -22.49
CA SER A 33 1.20 -20.66 -23.69
C SER A 33 1.92 -21.07 -24.98
N ALA A 34 3.25 -21.15 -24.98
CA ALA A 34 4.06 -21.72 -26.07
C ALA A 34 4.07 -23.25 -26.08
N GLY A 35 3.40 -23.91 -25.13
CA GLY A 35 3.30 -25.37 -25.05
C GLY A 35 4.47 -26.05 -24.32
N ILE A 36 5.35 -25.29 -23.65
CA ILE A 36 6.47 -25.85 -22.90
C ILE A 36 5.95 -26.50 -21.61
N PRO A 37 6.38 -27.75 -21.27
CA PRO A 37 5.97 -28.43 -20.05
C PRO A 37 6.32 -27.64 -18.78
N VAL A 38 5.49 -27.77 -17.73
CA VAL A 38 5.66 -27.03 -16.46
C VAL A 38 7.05 -27.20 -15.85
N THR A 39 7.57 -28.41 -15.80
CA THR A 39 8.88 -28.71 -15.23
C THR A 39 10.01 -28.05 -16.00
N GLU A 40 9.94 -28.03 -17.33
CA GLU A 40 10.90 -27.38 -18.20
C GLU A 40 10.82 -25.84 -18.10
N THR A 41 9.60 -25.29 -17.99
CA THR A 41 9.44 -23.85 -17.76
C THR A 41 10.08 -23.40 -16.45
N LEU A 42 10.03 -24.21 -15.40
CA LEU A 42 10.69 -23.89 -14.11
C LEU A 42 12.22 -23.90 -14.23
N ASP A 43 12.79 -24.74 -15.07
CA ASP A 43 14.25 -24.72 -15.37
C ASP A 43 14.63 -23.43 -16.11
N ILE A 44 13.88 -23.06 -17.13
CA ILE A 44 14.12 -21.82 -17.89
C ILE A 44 14.03 -20.61 -16.98
N LEU A 45 12.96 -20.52 -16.18
CA LEU A 45 12.77 -19.45 -15.20
C LEU A 45 13.88 -19.42 -14.15
N GLY A 46 14.34 -20.58 -13.70
CA GLY A 46 15.46 -20.71 -12.75
C GLY A 46 16.80 -20.33 -13.38
N GLY A 47 17.01 -20.63 -14.67
CA GLY A 47 18.23 -20.30 -15.42
C GLY A 47 18.48 -18.79 -15.54
N GLY A 48 17.42 -18.01 -15.69
CA GLY A 48 17.48 -16.54 -15.75
C GLY A 48 17.63 -15.84 -14.38
N ARG A 49 17.62 -16.60 -13.27
CA ARG A 49 17.64 -16.08 -11.90
C ARG A 49 18.87 -16.56 -11.13
N SER A 50 19.26 -15.84 -10.09
CA SER A 50 20.41 -16.18 -9.25
C SER A 50 20.02 -16.31 -7.77
N GLY A 51 20.88 -16.99 -6.98
CA GLY A 51 20.75 -17.09 -5.54
C GLY A 51 19.51 -17.86 -5.08
N LYS A 52 18.80 -17.32 -4.11
CA LYS A 52 17.66 -17.99 -3.44
C LYS A 52 16.48 -18.30 -4.36
N GLU A 53 16.25 -17.49 -5.38
CA GLU A 53 15.12 -17.67 -6.31
C GLU A 53 15.35 -18.91 -7.18
N LYS A 54 16.57 -19.13 -7.68
CA LYS A 54 16.94 -20.32 -8.46
C LYS A 54 16.79 -21.60 -7.64
N ILE A 55 17.30 -21.59 -6.40
CA ILE A 55 17.20 -22.76 -5.50
C ILE A 55 15.73 -23.08 -5.24
N LEU A 56 14.92 -22.07 -4.93
CA LEU A 56 13.50 -22.25 -4.66
C LEU A 56 12.72 -22.84 -5.84
N LEU A 57 12.94 -22.33 -7.05
CA LEU A 57 12.27 -22.88 -8.24
C LEU A 57 12.72 -24.32 -8.52
N GLY A 58 14.00 -24.65 -8.27
CA GLY A 58 14.49 -26.02 -8.34
C GLY A 58 13.84 -26.97 -7.31
N GLU A 59 13.65 -26.50 -6.06
CA GLU A 59 12.96 -27.28 -5.02
C GLU A 59 11.48 -27.51 -5.40
N ILE A 60 10.80 -26.49 -5.92
CA ILE A 60 9.41 -26.62 -6.39
C ILE A 60 9.34 -27.62 -7.54
N LYS A 61 10.25 -27.52 -8.53
CA LYS A 61 10.33 -28.48 -9.63
C LYS A 61 10.48 -29.92 -9.11
N ALA A 62 11.43 -30.16 -8.22
CA ALA A 62 11.65 -31.49 -7.63
C ALA A 62 10.41 -32.04 -6.93
N THR A 63 9.63 -31.17 -6.27
CA THR A 63 8.39 -31.55 -5.60
C THR A 63 7.30 -31.94 -6.62
N ILE A 64 7.20 -31.21 -7.73
CA ILE A 64 6.26 -31.55 -8.82
C ILE A 64 6.68 -32.86 -9.49
N GLU A 65 7.95 -33.09 -9.76
CA GLU A 65 8.47 -34.34 -10.32
C GLU A 65 8.28 -35.54 -9.38
N ALA A 66 8.19 -35.31 -8.07
CA ALA A 66 7.82 -36.32 -7.06
C ALA A 66 6.31 -36.65 -7.05
N GLY A 67 5.50 -36.02 -7.91
CA GLY A 67 4.08 -36.30 -8.07
C GLY A 67 3.13 -35.39 -7.26
N HIS A 68 3.63 -34.35 -6.61
CA HIS A 68 2.76 -33.37 -5.95
C HIS A 68 2.15 -32.41 -6.96
N SER A 69 0.99 -31.85 -6.60
CA SER A 69 0.33 -30.84 -7.43
C SER A 69 1.19 -29.55 -7.54
N ILE A 70 1.01 -28.82 -8.63
CA ILE A 70 1.71 -27.53 -8.85
C ILE A 70 1.35 -26.57 -7.73
N ALA A 71 0.06 -26.44 -7.43
CA ALA A 71 -0.39 -25.52 -6.39
C ALA A 71 0.14 -25.89 -5.00
N GLU A 72 0.14 -27.19 -4.65
CA GLU A 72 0.71 -27.66 -3.37
C GLU A 72 2.20 -27.40 -3.26
N SER A 73 2.96 -27.65 -4.35
CA SER A 73 4.40 -27.42 -4.40
C SER A 73 4.76 -25.93 -4.17
N PHE A 74 4.02 -25.02 -4.81
CA PHE A 74 4.18 -23.58 -4.60
C PHE A 74 3.73 -23.13 -3.20
N ALA A 75 2.61 -23.65 -2.69
CA ALA A 75 2.11 -23.34 -1.35
C ALA A 75 3.05 -23.85 -0.25
N GLY A 76 3.58 -25.08 -0.43
CA GLY A 76 4.53 -25.70 0.50
C GLY A 76 5.82 -24.93 0.65
N SER A 77 6.28 -24.25 -0.39
CA SER A 77 7.49 -23.42 -0.39
C SER A 77 7.36 -22.20 0.56
N ARG A 78 6.14 -21.76 0.88
CA ARG A 78 5.82 -20.57 1.69
C ARG A 78 6.44 -19.26 1.20
N ALA A 79 7.02 -19.25 0.03
CA ALA A 79 7.67 -18.08 -0.56
C ALA A 79 6.71 -17.21 -1.39
N PHE A 80 5.59 -17.79 -1.79
CA PHE A 80 4.56 -17.12 -2.60
C PHE A 80 3.38 -16.66 -1.76
N PRO A 81 2.75 -15.52 -2.13
CA PRO A 81 1.53 -15.08 -1.48
C PRO A 81 0.38 -16.08 -1.66
N PRO A 82 -0.52 -16.20 -0.69
CA PRO A 82 -1.67 -17.11 -0.78
C PRO A 82 -2.54 -16.88 -2.02
N PHE A 83 -2.70 -15.64 -2.45
CA PHE A 83 -3.44 -15.30 -3.66
C PHE A 83 -2.82 -15.92 -4.92
N PHE A 84 -1.49 -15.93 -5.03
CA PHE A 84 -0.78 -16.55 -6.17
C PHE A 84 -1.01 -18.07 -6.21
N THR A 85 -0.84 -18.73 -5.08
CA THR A 85 -1.01 -20.19 -4.97
C THR A 85 -2.47 -20.63 -5.17
N ALA A 86 -3.44 -19.81 -4.75
CA ALA A 86 -4.86 -20.08 -5.00
C ALA A 86 -5.22 -19.99 -6.48
N LEU A 87 -4.66 -19.00 -7.20
CA LEU A 87 -4.84 -18.93 -8.65
C LEU A 87 -4.21 -20.13 -9.37
N LEU A 88 -3.04 -20.60 -8.93
CA LEU A 88 -2.44 -21.81 -9.45
C LEU A 88 -3.34 -23.02 -9.21
N GLN A 89 -3.93 -23.16 -8.02
CA GLN A 89 -4.87 -24.25 -7.69
C GLN A 89 -6.09 -24.23 -8.62
N VAL A 90 -6.67 -23.06 -8.84
CA VAL A 90 -7.78 -22.89 -9.79
C VAL A 90 -7.36 -23.30 -11.20
N GLY A 91 -6.19 -22.83 -11.66
CA GLY A 91 -5.66 -23.14 -12.99
C GLY A 91 -5.36 -24.61 -13.18
N GLU A 92 -4.84 -25.28 -12.16
CA GLU A 92 -4.54 -26.73 -12.18
C GLU A 92 -5.82 -27.57 -12.25
N LEU A 93 -6.82 -27.25 -11.43
CA LEU A 93 -8.10 -27.95 -11.40
C LEU A 93 -8.91 -27.76 -12.69
N SER A 94 -8.81 -26.61 -13.34
CA SER A 94 -9.55 -26.27 -14.57
C SER A 94 -8.74 -26.47 -15.85
N GLY A 95 -7.46 -26.83 -15.77
CA GLY A 95 -6.57 -26.91 -16.94
C GLY A 95 -6.22 -25.54 -17.54
N THR A 96 -6.40 -24.44 -16.80
CA THR A 96 -6.24 -23.07 -17.28
C THR A 96 -5.12 -22.31 -16.54
N ILE A 97 -3.99 -22.97 -16.28
CA ILE A 97 -2.85 -22.35 -15.57
C ILE A 97 -2.36 -21.07 -16.27
N PRO A 98 -2.18 -21.04 -17.62
CA PRO A 98 -1.72 -19.81 -18.30
C PRO A 98 -2.65 -18.62 -18.05
N GLU A 99 -3.97 -18.81 -18.12
CA GLU A 99 -4.97 -17.77 -17.88
C GLU A 99 -4.90 -17.23 -16.43
N GLN A 100 -4.69 -18.12 -15.46
CA GLN A 100 -4.57 -17.74 -14.06
C GLN A 100 -3.25 -17.01 -13.78
N LEU A 101 -2.17 -17.40 -14.42
CA LEU A 101 -0.90 -16.68 -14.35
C LEU A 101 -1.00 -15.29 -14.98
N ARG A 102 -1.69 -15.16 -16.12
CA ARG A 102 -1.98 -13.84 -16.73
C ARG A 102 -2.78 -12.94 -15.80
N LEU A 103 -3.78 -13.52 -15.10
CA LEU A 103 -4.55 -12.80 -14.09
C LEU A 103 -3.67 -12.38 -12.91
N ALA A 104 -2.84 -13.29 -12.38
CA ALA A 104 -1.90 -13.00 -11.30
C ALA A 104 -0.94 -11.86 -11.70
N ALA A 105 -0.34 -11.95 -12.87
CA ALA A 105 0.55 -10.94 -13.42
C ALA A 105 -0.14 -9.57 -13.50
N ALA A 106 -1.34 -9.52 -14.08
CA ALA A 106 -2.12 -8.29 -14.18
C ALA A 106 -2.43 -7.68 -12.81
N CYS A 107 -2.81 -8.49 -11.80
CA CYS A 107 -3.06 -8.02 -10.46
C CYS A 107 -1.81 -7.42 -9.79
N TYR A 108 -0.69 -8.15 -9.81
CA TYR A 108 0.56 -7.69 -9.20
C TYR A 108 1.16 -6.49 -9.94
N ARG A 109 1.04 -6.44 -11.28
CA ARG A 109 1.47 -5.29 -12.09
C ARG A 109 0.68 -4.03 -11.71
N LYS A 110 -0.65 -4.15 -11.56
CA LYS A 110 -1.50 -3.03 -11.13
C LYS A 110 -1.16 -2.55 -9.72
N GLU A 111 -0.89 -3.46 -8.79
CA GLU A 111 -0.43 -3.08 -7.45
C GLU A 111 0.91 -2.35 -7.48
N GLU A 112 1.84 -2.80 -8.31
CA GLU A 112 3.14 -2.16 -8.45
C GLU A 112 3.03 -0.77 -9.07
N GLU A 113 2.32 -0.65 -10.21
CA GLU A 113 2.06 0.63 -10.85
C GLU A 113 1.46 1.64 -9.87
N PHE A 114 0.57 1.16 -9.00
CA PHE A 114 -0.03 1.98 -7.96
C PHE A 114 0.99 2.44 -6.91
N ILE A 115 1.78 1.52 -6.34
CA ILE A 115 2.80 1.85 -5.34
C ILE A 115 3.88 2.75 -5.93
N ALA A 116 4.31 2.47 -7.17
CA ALA A 116 5.25 3.30 -7.90
C ALA A 116 4.69 4.71 -8.15
N GLY A 117 3.42 4.79 -8.55
CA GLY A 117 2.70 6.05 -8.72
C GLY A 117 2.61 6.87 -7.43
N MET A 118 2.29 6.22 -6.31
CA MET A 118 2.30 6.88 -4.98
C MET A 118 3.69 7.38 -4.59
N LYS A 119 4.71 6.53 -4.72
CA LYS A 119 6.09 6.92 -4.42
C LYS A 119 6.52 8.12 -5.26
N SER A 120 6.25 8.08 -6.57
CA SER A 120 6.56 9.18 -7.47
C SER A 120 5.80 10.46 -7.10
N ALA A 121 4.51 10.34 -6.72
CA ALA A 121 3.70 11.49 -6.32
C ALA A 121 4.19 12.13 -5.01
N LEU A 122 4.70 11.34 -4.07
CA LEU A 122 5.17 11.82 -2.76
C LEU A 122 6.65 12.23 -2.77
N SER A 123 7.44 11.79 -3.74
CA SER A 123 8.88 12.06 -3.78
C SER A 123 9.20 13.56 -3.81
N TYR A 124 8.54 14.31 -4.69
CA TYR A 124 8.72 15.76 -4.79
C TYR A 124 8.29 16.52 -3.51
N PRO A 125 7.06 16.28 -2.96
CA PRO A 125 6.65 16.87 -1.69
C PRO A 125 7.63 16.61 -0.53
N VAL A 126 8.06 15.37 -0.37
CA VAL A 126 9.01 15.00 0.70
C VAL A 126 10.34 15.76 0.52
N PHE A 127 10.85 15.82 -0.70
CA PHE A 127 12.07 16.56 -1.01
C PHE A 127 11.93 18.06 -0.68
N VAL A 128 10.86 18.70 -1.17
CA VAL A 128 10.63 20.14 -0.92
C VAL A 128 10.44 20.42 0.56
N LEU A 129 9.65 19.64 1.28
CA LEU A 129 9.44 19.81 2.72
C LEU A 129 10.73 19.59 3.51
N PHE A 130 11.54 18.62 3.12
CA PHE A 130 12.84 18.37 3.77
C PHE A 130 13.78 19.57 3.64
N PHE A 131 13.95 20.10 2.43
CA PHE A 131 14.79 21.27 2.21
C PHE A 131 14.22 22.53 2.86
N SER A 132 12.91 22.74 2.79
CA SER A 132 12.25 23.85 3.47
C SER A 132 12.44 23.77 4.99
N PHE A 133 12.33 22.58 5.57
CA PHE A 133 12.62 22.36 6.99
C PHE A 133 14.07 22.68 7.34
N LEU A 134 15.03 22.28 6.49
CA LEU A 134 16.46 22.57 6.72
C LEU A 134 16.74 24.08 6.69
N VAL A 135 16.19 24.80 5.72
CA VAL A 135 16.30 26.25 5.63
C VAL A 135 15.62 26.93 6.82
N PHE A 136 14.45 26.48 7.20
CA PHE A 136 13.71 26.98 8.36
C PHE A 136 14.51 26.77 9.67
N ALA A 137 15.05 25.56 9.87
CA ALA A 137 15.91 25.27 11.02
C ALA A 137 17.14 26.19 11.07
N LEU A 138 17.81 26.40 9.93
CA LEU A 138 18.93 27.31 9.83
C LEU A 138 18.57 28.75 10.23
N ILE A 139 17.44 29.24 9.75
CA ILE A 139 16.96 30.59 10.09
C ILE A 139 16.67 30.71 11.58
N LEU A 140 15.95 29.72 12.16
CA LEU A 140 15.60 29.74 13.58
C LEU A 140 16.78 29.59 14.53
N THR A 141 17.80 28.79 14.13
CA THR A 141 18.91 28.44 15.02
C THR A 141 20.13 29.36 14.85
N VAL A 142 20.30 29.99 13.71
CA VAL A 142 21.50 30.83 13.41
C VAL A 142 21.11 32.27 13.15
N ILE A 143 20.21 32.50 12.21
CA ILE A 143 19.92 33.87 11.76
C ILE A 143 19.10 34.63 12.80
N LEU A 144 18.02 34.07 13.28
CA LEU A 144 17.10 34.75 14.19
C LEU A 144 17.73 35.09 15.56
N PRO A 145 18.54 34.23 16.21
CA PRO A 145 19.27 34.59 17.43
C PRO A 145 20.27 35.74 17.24
N SER A 146 20.96 35.80 16.07
CA SER A 146 21.88 36.87 15.76
C SER A 146 21.19 38.26 15.68
N PHE A 147 19.96 38.28 15.09
CA PHE A 147 19.13 39.49 15.08
C PHE A 147 18.57 39.79 16.46
N ALA A 148 18.17 38.82 17.23
CA ALA A 148 17.65 39.01 18.59
C ALA A 148 18.70 39.68 19.49
N ALA A 149 19.97 39.25 19.43
CA ALA A 149 21.07 39.88 20.16
C ALA A 149 21.29 41.35 19.75
N LEU A 150 21.12 41.66 18.47
CA LEU A 150 21.19 43.04 17.97
C LEU A 150 20.07 43.94 18.52
N PHE A 151 18.84 43.44 18.56
CA PHE A 151 17.68 44.17 19.09
C PHE A 151 17.78 44.37 20.60
N ASP A 152 18.28 43.38 21.33
CA ASP A 152 18.53 43.47 22.76
C ASP A 152 19.57 44.56 23.08
N ALA A 153 20.64 44.63 22.27
CA ALA A 153 21.66 45.68 22.38
C ALA A 153 21.14 47.09 22.07
N LEU A 154 20.05 47.21 21.35
CA LEU A 154 19.41 48.50 20.98
C LEU A 154 18.18 48.83 21.88
N ASP A 155 17.92 48.04 22.93
CA ASP A 155 16.74 48.15 23.82
C ASP A 155 15.39 48.13 23.08
N ILE A 156 15.29 47.42 21.95
CA ILE A 156 14.08 47.36 21.13
C ILE A 156 13.29 46.12 21.51
N PRO A 157 12.01 46.23 21.94
CA PRO A 157 11.21 45.09 22.32
C PRO A 157 10.86 44.20 21.11
N LEU A 158 11.15 42.90 21.22
CA LEU A 158 10.83 41.92 20.19
C LEU A 158 9.34 41.67 20.09
N PRO A 159 8.73 41.61 18.88
CA PRO A 159 7.37 41.22 18.68
C PRO A 159 7.07 39.79 19.17
N ALA A 160 5.82 39.53 19.56
CA ALA A 160 5.43 38.22 20.10
C ALA A 160 5.73 37.04 19.13
N VAL A 161 5.55 37.26 17.83
CA VAL A 161 5.83 36.26 16.78
C VAL A 161 7.32 35.92 16.74
N THR A 162 8.21 36.93 16.81
CA THR A 162 9.67 36.75 16.81
C THR A 162 10.12 36.04 18.08
N ARG A 163 9.55 36.36 19.25
CA ARG A 163 9.82 35.66 20.52
C ARG A 163 9.43 34.20 20.47
N ALA A 164 8.27 33.88 19.90
CA ALA A 164 7.83 32.48 19.73
C ALA A 164 8.75 31.71 18.78
N ALA A 165 9.18 32.33 17.68
CA ALA A 165 10.12 31.73 16.74
C ALA A 165 11.51 31.49 17.36
N LEU A 166 12.01 32.42 18.19
CA LEU A 166 13.24 32.28 18.97
C LEU A 166 13.13 31.12 19.97
N ALA A 167 12.05 31.06 20.73
CA ALA A 167 11.82 29.95 21.68
C ALA A 167 11.84 28.58 20.96
N LEU A 168 11.25 28.49 19.77
CA LEU A 168 11.31 27.30 18.93
C LEU A 168 12.73 27.01 18.47
N GLY A 169 13.49 28.01 18.06
CA GLY A 169 14.90 27.88 17.67
C GLY A 169 15.78 27.35 18.80
N LEU A 170 15.66 27.92 20.00
CA LEU A 170 16.36 27.46 21.20
C LEU A 170 15.97 26.02 21.59
N PHE A 171 14.69 25.70 21.52
CA PHE A 171 14.24 24.34 21.72
C PHE A 171 14.86 23.36 20.73
N LEU A 172 14.96 23.72 19.44
CA LEU A 172 15.64 22.91 18.43
C LEU A 172 17.14 22.76 18.71
N GLN A 173 17.82 23.82 19.16
CA GLN A 173 19.24 23.75 19.49
C GLN A 173 19.52 22.88 20.71
N GLU A 174 18.77 23.05 21.79
CA GLU A 174 19.01 22.32 23.04
C GLU A 174 18.47 20.90 23.05
N LYS A 175 17.28 20.70 22.50
CA LYS A 175 16.54 19.44 22.59
C LYS A 175 16.28 18.76 21.23
N GLY A 176 16.62 19.38 20.11
CA GLY A 176 16.35 18.85 18.77
C GLY A 176 16.97 17.48 18.54
N PHE A 177 18.17 17.21 19.05
CA PHE A 177 18.81 15.91 18.96
C PHE A 177 18.03 14.84 19.77
N TYR A 178 17.63 15.15 20.99
CA TYR A 178 16.84 14.23 21.84
C TYR A 178 15.47 13.95 21.22
N PHE A 179 14.82 14.98 20.68
CA PHE A 179 13.54 14.84 19.99
C PHE A 179 13.67 13.96 18.73
N LEU A 180 14.78 14.09 17.98
CA LEU A 180 15.04 13.25 16.81
C LEU A 180 15.29 11.79 17.20
N VAL A 181 16.03 11.55 18.30
CA VAL A 181 16.24 10.20 18.85
C VAL A 181 14.93 9.60 19.33
N GLU A 182 14.10 10.37 20.04
CA GLU A 182 12.78 9.91 20.52
C GLU A 182 11.83 9.58 19.36
N LEU A 183 11.82 10.42 18.33
CA LEU A 183 11.07 10.17 17.09
C LEU A 183 11.53 8.89 16.39
N LEU A 184 12.86 8.67 16.31
CA LEU A 184 13.43 7.46 15.72
C LEU A 184 13.09 6.22 16.54
N LEU A 185 13.22 6.27 17.86
CA LEU A 185 12.83 5.19 18.77
C LEU A 185 11.33 4.89 18.70
N GLY A 186 10.50 5.94 18.66
CA GLY A 186 9.06 5.83 18.46
C GLY A 186 8.71 5.19 17.10
N ALA A 187 9.42 5.57 16.03
CA ALA A 187 9.25 4.97 14.70
C ALA A 187 9.65 3.48 14.70
N VAL A 188 10.79 3.13 15.33
CA VAL A 188 11.24 1.74 15.47
C VAL A 188 10.25 0.94 16.34
N GLY A 189 9.83 1.48 17.47
CA GLY A 189 8.81 0.89 18.34
C GLY A 189 7.48 0.69 17.63
N GLY A 190 7.05 1.69 16.84
CA GLY A 190 5.87 1.63 15.97
C GLY A 190 5.97 0.50 14.94
N VAL A 191 7.11 0.39 14.23
CA VAL A 191 7.35 -0.70 13.27
C VAL A 191 7.32 -2.08 13.95
N VAL A 192 7.91 -2.20 15.13
CA VAL A 192 7.88 -3.45 15.92
C VAL A 192 6.46 -3.79 16.37
N TRP A 193 5.71 -2.79 16.86
CA TRP A 193 4.31 -2.96 17.25
C TRP A 193 3.42 -3.35 16.06
N LEU A 194 3.58 -2.70 14.90
CA LEU A 194 2.88 -3.03 13.67
C LEU A 194 3.16 -4.46 13.17
N ARG A 195 4.31 -5.03 13.56
CA ARG A 195 4.66 -6.42 13.26
C ARG A 195 4.06 -7.42 14.25
N SER A 196 3.55 -6.98 15.38
CA SER A 196 2.86 -7.86 16.35
C SER A 196 1.46 -8.23 15.80
N GLU A 197 0.91 -9.36 16.27
CA GLU A 197 -0.43 -9.84 15.92
C GLU A 197 -1.53 -8.80 16.23
N ARG A 198 -1.44 -8.16 17.40
CA ARG A 198 -2.39 -7.11 17.83
C ARG A 198 -2.23 -5.84 17.01
N GLY A 199 -1.00 -5.42 16.78
CA GLY A 199 -0.69 -4.27 15.91
C GLY A 199 -1.17 -4.48 14.48
N LYS A 200 -0.98 -5.68 13.92
CA LYS A 200 -1.45 -6.03 12.58
C LYS A 200 -2.98 -5.92 12.45
N ARG A 201 -3.74 -6.49 13.39
CA ARG A 201 -5.21 -6.40 13.38
C ARG A 201 -5.70 -4.96 13.47
N SER A 202 -5.12 -4.17 14.36
CA SER A 202 -5.46 -2.75 14.51
C SER A 202 -5.11 -1.95 13.26
N THR A 203 -3.95 -2.22 12.67
CA THR A 203 -3.50 -1.56 11.43
C THR A 203 -4.35 -1.96 10.24
N ASP A 204 -4.70 -3.23 10.10
CA ASP A 204 -5.58 -3.71 9.04
C ASP A 204 -6.94 -3.02 9.09
N ALA A 205 -7.55 -2.92 10.28
CA ALA A 205 -8.81 -2.20 10.48
C ALA A 205 -8.68 -0.70 10.20
N PHE A 206 -7.58 -0.06 10.66
CA PHE A 206 -7.32 1.34 10.41
C PHE A 206 -7.09 1.63 8.91
N LEU A 207 -6.26 0.82 8.24
CA LEU A 207 -5.99 0.95 6.81
C LEU A 207 -7.24 0.72 5.97
N PHE A 208 -8.09 -0.23 6.37
CA PHE A 208 -9.36 -0.49 5.68
C PHE A 208 -10.33 0.69 5.77
N ARG A 209 -10.19 1.56 6.79
CA ARG A 209 -10.97 2.79 6.93
C ARG A 209 -10.63 3.85 5.87
N PHE A 210 -9.42 3.79 5.28
CA PHE A 210 -9.05 4.67 4.18
C PHE A 210 -9.72 4.21 2.87
N PRO A 211 -10.57 5.05 2.25
CA PRO A 211 -11.37 4.67 1.08
C PRO A 211 -10.51 4.20 -0.09
N PHE A 212 -9.31 4.72 -0.17
CA PHE A 212 -8.36 4.38 -1.22
C PHE A 212 -7.79 2.96 -1.07
N ILE A 213 -7.38 2.57 0.14
CA ILE A 213 -6.85 1.22 0.44
C ILE A 213 -7.97 0.19 0.33
N ARG A 214 -9.15 0.51 0.86
CA ARG A 214 -10.36 -0.32 0.71
C ARG A 214 -10.67 -0.60 -0.76
N ARG A 215 -10.54 0.41 -1.63
CA ARG A 215 -10.78 0.24 -3.07
C ARG A 215 -9.78 -0.69 -3.75
N LEU A 216 -8.51 -0.68 -3.32
CA LEU A 216 -7.52 -1.63 -3.85
C LEU A 216 -7.84 -3.08 -3.50
N TYR A 217 -8.23 -3.33 -2.24
CA TYR A 217 -8.69 -4.65 -1.84
C TYR A 217 -9.95 -5.05 -2.60
N LEU A 218 -10.89 -4.12 -2.81
CA LEU A 218 -12.11 -4.38 -3.56
C LEU A 218 -11.82 -4.77 -5.01
N ILE A 219 -10.91 -4.09 -5.69
CA ILE A 219 -10.46 -4.45 -7.05
C ILE A 219 -9.91 -5.88 -7.07
N ARG A 220 -9.04 -6.21 -6.10
CA ARG A 220 -8.43 -7.54 -5.99
C ARG A 220 -9.49 -8.63 -5.73
N VAL A 221 -10.40 -8.40 -4.80
CA VAL A 221 -11.52 -9.30 -4.48
C VAL A 221 -12.40 -9.51 -5.70
N THR A 222 -12.77 -8.44 -6.40
CA THR A 222 -13.63 -8.49 -7.58
C THR A 222 -12.99 -9.28 -8.74
N LEU A 223 -11.67 -9.10 -8.96
CA LEU A 223 -10.93 -9.87 -9.96
C LEU A 223 -10.84 -11.36 -9.59
N ALA A 224 -10.54 -11.65 -8.31
CA ALA A 224 -10.47 -13.02 -7.82
C ALA A 224 -11.83 -13.72 -7.90
N LEU A 225 -12.93 -13.05 -7.52
CA LEU A 225 -14.28 -13.56 -7.69
C LEU A 225 -14.60 -13.88 -9.15
N SER A 226 -14.29 -12.96 -10.06
CA SER A 226 -14.46 -13.20 -11.50
C SER A 226 -13.75 -14.48 -11.96
N ALA A 227 -12.48 -14.65 -11.54
CA ALA A 227 -11.68 -15.82 -11.92
C ALA A 227 -12.26 -17.13 -11.37
N LEU A 228 -12.60 -17.17 -10.07
CA LEU A 228 -13.13 -18.36 -9.41
C LEU A 228 -14.51 -18.74 -9.95
N LEU A 229 -15.37 -17.77 -10.24
CA LEU A 229 -16.67 -18.03 -10.84
C LEU A 229 -16.55 -18.52 -12.30
N LYS A 230 -15.57 -18.02 -13.07
CA LYS A 230 -15.27 -18.53 -14.42
C LYS A 230 -14.79 -19.97 -14.41
N SER A 231 -14.11 -20.42 -13.34
CA SER A 231 -13.69 -21.81 -13.18
C SER A 231 -14.81 -22.75 -12.69
N GLY A 232 -16.05 -22.23 -12.56
CA GLY A 232 -17.22 -23.02 -12.15
C GLY A 232 -17.44 -23.15 -10.65
N LYS A 233 -16.67 -22.44 -9.80
CA LYS A 233 -16.94 -22.43 -8.36
C LYS A 233 -18.21 -21.68 -8.02
N THR A 234 -18.89 -22.10 -6.96
CA THR A 234 -20.07 -21.39 -6.44
C THR A 234 -19.65 -20.04 -5.85
N LEU A 235 -20.57 -19.08 -5.77
CA LEU A 235 -20.30 -17.79 -5.18
C LEU A 235 -19.89 -17.88 -3.70
N SER A 236 -20.52 -18.78 -2.94
CA SER A 236 -20.21 -19.02 -1.52
C SER A 236 -18.78 -19.56 -1.34
N ASP A 237 -18.40 -20.57 -2.15
CA ASP A 237 -17.06 -21.17 -2.11
C ASP A 237 -16.00 -20.17 -2.54
N ALA A 238 -16.25 -19.40 -3.61
CA ALA A 238 -15.34 -18.37 -4.08
C ALA A 238 -15.08 -17.29 -3.01
N LEU A 239 -16.11 -16.86 -2.29
CA LEU A 239 -15.97 -15.90 -1.17
C LEU A 239 -15.15 -16.48 -0.01
N ALA A 240 -15.35 -17.78 0.33
CA ALA A 240 -14.57 -18.46 1.35
C ALA A 240 -13.09 -18.53 0.98
N ASP A 241 -12.81 -18.98 -0.23
CA ASP A 241 -11.43 -19.09 -0.74
C ASP A 241 -10.71 -17.72 -0.73
N ILE A 242 -11.39 -16.66 -1.20
CA ILE A 242 -10.81 -15.31 -1.20
C ILE A 242 -10.58 -14.80 0.24
N ALA A 243 -11.50 -15.09 1.16
CA ALA A 243 -11.34 -14.73 2.56
C ALA A 243 -10.11 -15.42 3.18
N ASP A 244 -9.86 -16.70 2.83
CA ASP A 244 -8.72 -17.44 3.36
C ASP A 244 -7.37 -16.99 2.82
N ILE A 245 -7.32 -16.53 1.58
CA ILE A 245 -6.09 -16.03 0.94
C ILE A 245 -5.84 -14.54 1.16
N THR A 246 -6.80 -13.82 1.75
CA THR A 246 -6.67 -12.38 2.01
C THR A 246 -5.76 -12.12 3.20
N ASP A 247 -4.74 -11.27 2.99
CA ASP A 247 -3.77 -10.90 4.02
C ASP A 247 -4.34 -9.92 5.07
N ASN A 248 -5.39 -9.18 4.73
CA ASN A 248 -6.02 -8.17 5.60
C ASN A 248 -7.19 -8.79 6.38
N GLY A 249 -7.08 -8.78 7.71
CA GLY A 249 -8.09 -9.36 8.61
C GLY A 249 -9.45 -8.69 8.50
N ALA A 250 -9.52 -7.38 8.29
CA ALA A 250 -10.79 -6.66 8.15
C ALA A 250 -11.52 -7.04 6.85
N VAL A 251 -10.79 -7.16 5.74
CA VAL A 251 -11.35 -7.62 4.46
C VAL A 251 -11.84 -9.07 4.58
N LYS A 252 -11.07 -9.93 5.25
CA LYS A 252 -11.47 -11.33 5.53
C LYS A 252 -12.80 -11.39 6.28
N GLU A 253 -12.95 -10.61 7.35
CA GLU A 253 -14.19 -10.55 8.13
C GLU A 253 -15.38 -10.09 7.30
N GLU A 254 -15.20 -9.06 6.46
CA GLU A 254 -16.28 -8.58 5.57
C GLU A 254 -16.69 -9.63 4.54
N LEU A 255 -15.74 -10.33 3.92
CA LEU A 255 -16.03 -11.41 2.96
C LEU A 255 -16.79 -12.57 3.61
N LEU A 256 -16.42 -12.95 4.84
CA LEU A 256 -17.13 -13.99 5.58
C LEU A 256 -18.54 -13.55 6.02
N LYS A 257 -18.77 -12.26 6.29
CA LYS A 257 -20.11 -11.70 6.54
C LYS A 257 -20.96 -11.78 5.28
N ILE A 258 -20.42 -11.37 4.13
CA ILE A 258 -21.12 -11.46 2.84
C ILE A 258 -21.49 -12.90 2.53
N LYS A 259 -20.54 -13.84 2.70
CA LYS A 259 -20.80 -15.27 2.52
C LYS A 259 -22.00 -15.74 3.36
N LYS A 260 -22.00 -15.45 4.67
CA LYS A 260 -23.09 -15.83 5.58
C LYS A 260 -24.43 -15.20 5.18
N ASP A 261 -24.41 -13.97 4.68
CA ASP A 261 -25.61 -13.25 4.23
C ASP A 261 -26.23 -13.97 3.00
N ILE A 262 -25.40 -14.32 2.03
CA ILE A 262 -25.81 -15.08 0.84
C ILE A 262 -26.33 -16.47 1.20
N GLU A 263 -25.70 -17.20 2.10
CA GLU A 263 -26.14 -18.51 2.57
C GLU A 263 -27.52 -18.46 3.28
N ARG A 264 -27.92 -17.29 3.75
CA ARG A 264 -29.25 -17.02 4.33
C ARG A 264 -30.25 -16.48 3.31
N GLY A 265 -29.91 -16.46 2.03
CA GLY A 265 -30.75 -15.94 0.96
C GLY A 265 -30.68 -14.44 0.76
N GLY A 266 -29.68 -13.78 1.34
CA GLY A 266 -29.45 -12.33 1.16
C GLY A 266 -28.97 -11.99 -0.25
N ASP A 267 -29.20 -10.74 -0.66
CA ASP A 267 -28.76 -10.21 -1.96
C ASP A 267 -27.27 -9.90 -1.96
N PHE A 268 -26.54 -10.48 -2.93
CA PHE A 268 -25.09 -10.31 -3.04
C PHE A 268 -24.68 -8.87 -3.35
N ALA A 269 -25.42 -8.19 -4.23
CA ALA A 269 -25.11 -6.81 -4.61
C ALA A 269 -25.25 -5.87 -3.41
N GLN A 270 -26.33 -6.02 -2.62
CA GLN A 270 -26.55 -5.25 -1.41
C GLN A 270 -25.52 -5.55 -0.32
N SER A 271 -25.13 -6.81 -0.15
CA SER A 271 -24.13 -7.21 0.84
C SER A 271 -22.76 -6.65 0.52
N MET A 272 -22.37 -6.66 -0.76
CA MET A 272 -21.13 -6.02 -1.24
C MET A 272 -21.14 -4.50 -1.06
N GLU A 273 -22.28 -3.85 -1.33
CA GLU A 273 -22.42 -2.39 -1.12
C GLU A 273 -22.30 -2.01 0.36
N ARG A 274 -22.98 -2.74 1.24
CA ARG A 274 -22.91 -2.51 2.70
C ARG A 274 -21.48 -2.66 3.24
N SER A 275 -20.75 -3.67 2.80
CA SER A 275 -19.40 -3.96 3.29
C SER A 275 -18.33 -3.03 2.69
N PHE A 276 -18.42 -2.74 1.41
CA PHE A 276 -17.36 -1.98 0.71
C PHE A 276 -17.76 -0.56 0.31
N GLY A 277 -19.04 -0.19 0.38
CA GLY A 277 -19.53 1.17 0.09
C GLY A 277 -19.38 1.58 -1.38
N ASP A 278 -19.44 0.64 -2.32
CA ASP A 278 -19.33 0.91 -3.76
C ASP A 278 -20.64 0.59 -4.50
N THR A 279 -21.49 1.60 -4.63
CA THR A 279 -22.80 1.52 -5.31
C THR A 279 -22.65 1.20 -6.81
N ALA A 280 -21.55 1.63 -7.46
CA ALA A 280 -21.33 1.33 -8.87
C ALA A 280 -21.04 -0.17 -9.09
N LEU A 281 -20.22 -0.77 -8.23
CA LEU A 281 -19.98 -2.21 -8.24
C LEU A 281 -21.27 -2.99 -7.95
N ALA A 282 -22.05 -2.57 -6.94
CA ALA A 282 -23.31 -3.22 -6.59
C ALA A 282 -24.29 -3.28 -7.77
N ARG A 283 -24.45 -2.19 -8.50
CA ARG A 283 -25.27 -2.14 -9.73
C ARG A 283 -24.76 -3.10 -10.80
N MET A 284 -23.46 -3.18 -11.01
CA MET A 284 -22.86 -4.09 -11.98
C MET A 284 -23.02 -5.56 -11.57
N ILE A 285 -22.95 -5.86 -10.27
CA ILE A 285 -23.24 -7.19 -9.72
C ILE A 285 -24.69 -7.56 -9.99
N HIS A 286 -25.62 -6.67 -9.68
CA HIS A 286 -27.06 -6.89 -9.91
C HIS A 286 -27.35 -7.25 -11.37
N VAL A 287 -26.89 -6.42 -12.32
CA VAL A 287 -27.03 -6.68 -13.77
C VAL A 287 -26.34 -8.00 -14.18
N GLY A 288 -25.19 -8.28 -13.59
CA GLY A 288 -24.43 -9.50 -13.85
C GLY A 288 -25.16 -10.76 -13.38
N MET A 289 -25.85 -10.70 -12.25
CA MET A 289 -26.66 -11.79 -11.71
C MET A 289 -27.92 -12.00 -12.56
N GLU A 290 -28.67 -10.95 -12.89
CA GLU A 290 -29.87 -11.03 -13.72
C GLU A 290 -29.58 -11.59 -15.13
N SER A 291 -28.43 -11.19 -15.72
CA SER A 291 -28.02 -11.66 -17.05
C SER A 291 -27.33 -13.03 -17.05
N GLY A 292 -27.07 -13.65 -15.90
CA GLY A 292 -26.27 -14.88 -15.78
C GLY A 292 -24.79 -14.72 -16.17
N ARG A 293 -24.28 -13.49 -16.26
CA ARG A 293 -22.91 -13.16 -16.70
C ARG A 293 -22.09 -12.47 -15.61
N LEU A 294 -22.37 -12.79 -14.35
CA LEU A 294 -21.70 -12.17 -13.19
C LEU A 294 -20.17 -12.11 -13.32
N PRO A 295 -19.44 -13.17 -13.75
CA PRO A 295 -17.98 -13.11 -13.88
C PRO A 295 -17.51 -12.01 -14.83
N LEU A 296 -18.18 -11.80 -15.95
CA LEU A 296 -17.84 -10.77 -16.94
C LEU A 296 -18.05 -9.35 -16.36
N PHE A 297 -19.17 -9.16 -15.65
CA PHE A 297 -19.48 -7.85 -15.04
C PHE A 297 -18.51 -7.52 -13.90
N LEU A 298 -18.09 -8.50 -13.11
CA LEU A 298 -17.05 -8.34 -12.08
C LEU A 298 -15.71 -7.93 -12.70
N GLU A 299 -15.26 -8.59 -13.76
CA GLU A 299 -14.03 -8.24 -14.45
C GLU A 299 -14.06 -6.81 -15.01
N ARG A 300 -15.18 -6.46 -15.66
CA ARG A 300 -15.38 -5.10 -16.19
C ARG A 300 -15.38 -4.04 -15.10
N SER A 301 -16.05 -4.32 -13.98
CA SER A 301 -16.07 -3.44 -12.81
C SER A 301 -14.68 -3.22 -12.21
N ALA A 302 -13.90 -4.29 -12.05
CA ALA A 302 -12.55 -4.19 -11.55
C ALA A 302 -11.66 -3.34 -12.45
N ARG A 303 -11.82 -3.45 -13.78
CA ARG A 303 -11.11 -2.63 -14.76
C ARG A 303 -11.47 -1.15 -14.61
N LEU A 304 -12.76 -0.83 -14.56
CA LEU A 304 -13.25 0.55 -14.36
C LEU A 304 -12.76 1.14 -13.04
N MET A 305 -12.86 0.39 -11.95
CA MET A 305 -12.36 0.81 -10.63
C MET A 305 -10.86 1.11 -10.66
N THR A 306 -10.08 0.30 -11.39
CA THR A 306 -8.64 0.51 -11.55
C THR A 306 -8.34 1.84 -12.26
N GLU A 307 -9.03 2.12 -13.37
CA GLU A 307 -8.85 3.36 -14.12
C GLU A 307 -9.27 4.60 -13.34
N GLU A 308 -10.39 4.54 -12.62
CA GLU A 308 -10.83 5.62 -11.73
C GLU A 308 -9.82 5.89 -10.62
N THR A 309 -9.25 4.83 -10.03
CA THR A 309 -8.25 4.94 -8.99
C THR A 309 -6.98 5.62 -9.50
N LYS A 310 -6.53 5.26 -10.72
CA LYS A 310 -5.41 5.94 -11.40
C LYS A 310 -5.71 7.43 -11.64
N ARG A 311 -6.90 7.76 -12.12
CA ARG A 311 -7.32 9.16 -12.36
C ARG A 311 -7.32 9.98 -11.08
N LYS A 312 -7.87 9.44 -9.98
CA LYS A 312 -7.86 10.10 -8.66
C LYS A 312 -6.45 10.35 -8.13
N LEU A 313 -5.54 9.38 -8.30
CA LEU A 313 -4.14 9.54 -7.90
C LEU A 313 -3.43 10.66 -8.70
N THR A 314 -3.66 10.70 -10.01
CA THR A 314 -3.11 11.76 -10.87
C THR A 314 -3.70 13.13 -10.52
N GLY A 315 -4.99 13.20 -10.21
CA GLY A 315 -5.65 14.42 -9.76
C GLY A 315 -5.07 14.92 -8.42
N PHE A 316 -4.87 14.03 -7.46
CA PHE A 316 -4.25 14.36 -6.18
C PHE A 316 -2.85 14.97 -6.36
N ARG A 317 -2.01 14.38 -7.22
CA ARG A 317 -0.68 14.91 -7.52
C ARG A 317 -0.73 16.35 -8.06
N LYS A 318 -1.67 16.66 -8.96
CA LYS A 318 -1.83 18.00 -9.54
C LYS A 318 -2.21 19.08 -8.52
N ILE A 319 -2.94 18.72 -7.47
CA ILE A 319 -3.35 19.65 -6.41
C ILE A 319 -2.23 19.82 -5.37
N LEU A 320 -1.50 18.74 -5.11
CA LEU A 320 -0.47 18.70 -4.08
C LEU A 320 0.69 19.67 -4.38
N GLU A 321 1.06 19.82 -5.65
CA GLU A 321 2.16 20.70 -6.08
C GLU A 321 1.87 22.19 -5.81
N PRO A 322 0.75 22.79 -6.27
CA PRO A 322 0.41 24.18 -5.94
C PRO A 322 0.21 24.41 -4.45
N SER A 323 -0.41 23.46 -3.74
CA SER A 323 -0.63 23.56 -2.29
C SER A 323 0.69 23.61 -1.52
N LEU A 324 1.69 22.85 -1.96
CA LEU A 324 3.02 22.83 -1.38
C LEU A 324 3.78 24.15 -1.61
N LEU A 325 3.71 24.67 -2.84
CA LEU A 325 4.30 25.98 -3.17
C LEU A 325 3.67 27.09 -2.35
N LEU A 326 2.34 27.08 -2.19
CA LEU A 326 1.63 28.02 -1.35
C LEU A 326 2.05 27.91 0.13
N PHE A 327 2.13 26.69 0.65
CA PHE A 327 2.58 26.44 2.02
C PHE A 327 4.01 26.96 2.27
N VAL A 328 4.95 26.60 1.40
CA VAL A 328 6.34 27.08 1.50
C VAL A 328 6.41 28.61 1.38
N GLY A 329 5.66 29.20 0.45
CA GLY A 329 5.56 30.66 0.30
C GLY A 329 5.03 31.35 1.56
N LEU A 330 3.99 30.82 2.18
CA LEU A 330 3.44 31.35 3.44
C LEU A 330 4.46 31.24 4.60
N VAL A 331 5.11 30.10 4.73
CA VAL A 331 6.16 29.91 5.75
C VAL A 331 7.32 30.90 5.53
N THR A 332 7.77 31.05 4.29
CA THR A 332 8.84 32.00 3.95
C THR A 332 8.42 33.44 4.23
N ALA A 333 7.22 33.83 3.87
CA ALA A 333 6.66 35.14 4.17
C ALA A 333 6.61 35.41 5.69
N ALA A 334 6.12 34.44 6.48
CA ALA A 334 6.07 34.55 7.93
C ALA A 334 7.46 34.77 8.55
N ILE A 335 8.50 34.09 8.03
CA ILE A 335 9.89 34.26 8.46
C ILE A 335 10.38 35.67 8.12
N ILE A 336 10.18 36.10 6.88
CA ILE A 336 10.60 37.44 6.44
C ILE A 336 9.94 38.49 7.31
N PHE A 337 8.64 38.39 7.57
CA PHE A 337 7.95 39.31 8.47
C PHE A 337 8.50 39.26 9.89
N SER A 338 8.86 38.12 10.43
CA SER A 338 9.46 37.98 11.77
C SER A 338 10.80 38.70 11.90
N VAL A 339 11.55 38.83 10.81
CA VAL A 339 12.83 39.53 10.78
C VAL A 339 12.67 41.03 10.46
N LEU A 340 11.83 41.37 9.49
CA LEU A 340 11.67 42.76 9.03
C LEU A 340 10.83 43.64 9.98
N LEU A 341 9.81 43.04 10.63
CA LEU A 341 8.89 43.77 11.51
C LEU A 341 9.63 44.50 12.66
N PRO A 342 10.60 43.88 13.38
CA PRO A 342 11.44 44.57 14.34
C PRO A 342 12.30 45.68 13.73
N VAL A 343 12.86 45.44 12.51
CA VAL A 343 13.71 46.45 11.82
C VAL A 343 12.88 47.72 11.52
N PHE A 344 11.66 47.55 11.00
CA PHE A 344 10.79 48.68 10.72
C PHE A 344 10.33 49.40 11.99
N SER A 345 10.06 48.67 13.08
CA SER A 345 9.73 49.30 14.37
C SER A 345 10.89 50.11 14.95
N ALA A 346 12.13 49.63 14.79
CA ALA A 346 13.32 50.34 15.21
C ALA A 346 13.54 51.64 14.44
N VAL A 347 13.36 51.65 13.13
CA VAL A 347 13.48 52.84 12.28
C VAL A 347 12.34 53.83 12.58
N GLY A 348 11.15 53.36 12.80
CA GLY A 348 9.97 54.20 13.12
C GLY A 348 10.07 54.94 14.45
N THR A 349 10.74 54.37 15.45
CA THR A 349 10.96 55.01 16.76
C THR A 349 12.11 56.04 16.71
N HIS A 350 13.04 55.97 15.76
CA HIS A 350 14.12 56.93 15.60
C HIS A 350 13.80 58.09 14.64
N VAL A 351 12.75 58.00 13.83
CA VAL A 351 12.31 59.05 12.88
C VAL A 351 11.16 59.89 13.45
N GLY A 352 10.66 59.56 14.61
CA GLY A 352 9.55 60.23 15.30
C GLY A 352 10.01 61.22 16.39
N VAL A 353 11.03 62.04 16.08
CA VAL A 353 11.37 63.27 16.86
C VAL A 353 11.11 64.48 15.98
#